data_76554af45f5d8073b4e47db8d873ccfc
#
_entry.id   76554af45f5d8073b4e47db8d873ccfc
#
_cell.length_a   1.000
_cell.length_b   1.000
_cell.length_c   1.000
_cell.angle_alpha   90.00
_cell.angle_beta   90.00
_cell.angle_gamma   90.00
#
_symmetry.space_group_name_H-M   'P 1'
#
loop_
_entity.id
_entity.type
_entity.pdbx_description
1 polymer ?
#
loop_
_entity_poly.entity_id
_entity_poly.type
_entity_poly.pdbx_seq_one_letter_code
_entity_poly.pdbx_strand_id
1 'polypeptide(L)'
;MESFAEYVNEQTLIDFIVKERVKCATKRSLPKPLPKSKSEELPDMLQKIQSMTPPRNKWRRLRQRSRRGNIPTAVLNRNSLKSTICFDLKRYRKYGAEAPEYLNNLLDFFEEIYDYVDNDGPLDLNFSDSAKVIAKFKKNKGDTAIYRPLSVYSSLHAKALITLASEYLTTKLDDKLHTEILAYRPKREYHGKENYSTSPNDAIWGLREFLDKHKGQQIYVAECDIQKFYDVLNHDTVLECFAKIAQEAQVPNYHEVERILKAYLESYSFQKDIMSLNDNDSFWNIYKAKQKEPKQFCRFEWVSDDCFKTCYESEQQLASCKHLLGVPQGGALSCIVANVVLNDVDKVVVSEEDPDRFFVRYGDDIILAHTDYDKCCQLMDAYVKSLEAHHLPYHPFAPLEEFKDGAKITKAYWDMKSKSPYLWGPGEGNASEWIGFVGYEVRYTGEMRIRQSTLDKKFGAINKKYHECILNDTPNNFHRFMQSNRRKISGLNSSLSKMAALKSSCYSLSQMKSLDRYRLHKIEKLQRKLTAKFRDDAIENCEEIDLAKLFVTNKAASRDKSFYWKLREISKNQG
;
A
#
# COMPACT_ATOMS: atom_id res chain seq x y z
N MET A 1 20.74 20.74 -10.37
CA MET A 1 19.90 19.56 -10.01
C MET A 1 19.78 18.69 -11.25
N GLU A 2 19.76 17.37 -11.08
CA GLU A 2 19.67 16.38 -12.16
C GLU A 2 18.26 16.39 -12.80
N SER A 3 18.15 16.42 -14.15
CA SER A 3 16.89 16.29 -14.88
C SER A 3 16.39 14.84 -14.86
N PHE A 4 15.18 14.59 -15.39
CA PHE A 4 14.67 13.22 -15.46
C PHE A 4 15.48 12.38 -16.48
N ALA A 5 15.86 12.97 -17.61
CA ALA A 5 16.71 12.29 -18.59
C ALA A 5 18.07 11.88 -18.00
N GLU A 6 18.71 12.76 -17.21
CA GLU A 6 19.95 12.42 -16.49
C GLU A 6 19.77 11.36 -15.42
N TYR A 7 18.60 11.36 -14.73
CA TYR A 7 18.27 10.35 -13.73
C TYR A 7 18.06 8.97 -14.33
N VAL A 8 17.50 8.88 -15.56
CA VAL A 8 17.32 7.63 -16.29
C VAL A 8 18.66 7.22 -16.89
N ASN A 9 19.47 6.54 -16.11
CA ASN A 9 20.79 6.08 -16.48
C ASN A 9 20.93 4.56 -16.31
N GLU A 10 22.03 4.00 -16.79
CA GLU A 10 22.31 2.57 -16.70
C GLU A 10 22.12 2.00 -15.29
N GLN A 11 22.51 2.75 -14.25
CA GLN A 11 22.42 2.28 -12.88
C GLN A 11 20.98 2.17 -12.39
N THR A 12 20.14 3.15 -12.70
CA THR A 12 18.71 3.14 -12.33
C THR A 12 17.94 2.06 -13.11
N LEU A 13 18.29 1.85 -14.39
CA LEU A 13 17.72 0.79 -15.21
C LEU A 13 18.13 -0.61 -14.73
N ILE A 14 19.39 -0.82 -14.36
CA ILE A 14 19.83 -2.08 -13.72
C ILE A 14 19.05 -2.32 -12.43
N ASP A 15 18.90 -1.31 -11.58
CA ASP A 15 18.18 -1.45 -10.32
C ASP A 15 16.70 -1.79 -10.53
N PHE A 16 16.07 -1.22 -11.54
CA PHE A 16 14.71 -1.56 -11.95
C PHE A 16 14.59 -3.04 -12.38
N ILE A 17 15.41 -3.49 -13.34
CA ILE A 17 15.39 -4.87 -13.86
C ILE A 17 15.70 -5.88 -12.75
N VAL A 18 16.70 -5.61 -11.91
CA VAL A 18 17.05 -6.45 -10.74
C VAL A 18 15.88 -6.56 -9.76
N LYS A 19 15.22 -5.44 -9.47
CA LYS A 19 14.03 -5.40 -8.58
C LYS A 19 12.90 -6.25 -9.13
N GLU A 20 12.58 -6.12 -10.41
CA GLU A 20 11.52 -6.89 -11.06
C GLU A 20 11.89 -8.38 -11.18
N ARG A 21 13.11 -8.73 -11.58
CA ARG A 21 13.58 -10.13 -11.66
C ARG A 21 13.48 -10.86 -10.33
N VAL A 22 13.92 -10.23 -9.24
CA VAL A 22 13.87 -10.82 -7.89
C VAL A 22 12.42 -10.89 -7.38
N LYS A 23 11.60 -9.91 -7.70
CA LYS A 23 10.17 -9.89 -7.35
C LYS A 23 9.43 -11.04 -8.05
N CYS A 24 9.71 -11.30 -9.33
CA CYS A 24 9.16 -12.44 -10.04
C CYS A 24 9.64 -13.79 -9.47
N ALA A 25 10.90 -13.90 -9.07
CA ALA A 25 11.46 -15.11 -8.49
C ALA A 25 10.88 -15.43 -7.08
N THR A 26 10.54 -14.40 -6.30
CA THR A 26 9.93 -14.54 -4.98
C THR A 26 8.43 -14.74 -5.02
N LYS A 27 7.77 -14.24 -6.07
CA LYS A 27 6.35 -14.44 -6.36
C LYS A 27 6.06 -15.82 -6.98
N ARG A 28 6.69 -16.90 -6.55
CA ARG A 28 6.17 -18.27 -6.79
C ARG A 28 4.77 -18.49 -6.22
N SER A 29 4.22 -17.50 -5.57
CA SER A 29 2.81 -17.34 -5.23
C SER A 29 2.25 -16.08 -5.88
N LEU A 30 2.30 -15.98 -7.20
CA LEU A 30 1.26 -15.26 -7.92
C LEU A 30 -0.08 -15.79 -7.42
N PRO A 31 -1.10 -14.93 -7.17
CA PRO A 31 -2.45 -15.45 -6.94
C PRO A 31 -2.70 -16.49 -8.01
N LYS A 32 -3.18 -17.69 -7.57
CA LYS A 32 -3.47 -18.86 -8.42
C LYS A 32 -4.00 -18.42 -9.77
N PRO A 33 -3.65 -19.10 -10.85
CA PRO A 33 -3.61 -18.55 -12.19
C PRO A 33 -4.85 -17.75 -12.50
N LEU A 34 -4.68 -16.56 -13.00
CA LEU A 34 -5.62 -15.95 -13.92
C LEU A 34 -6.09 -17.05 -14.86
N PRO A 35 -7.38 -17.09 -15.26
CA PRO A 35 -7.89 -18.11 -16.16
C PRO A 35 -6.94 -18.28 -17.34
N LYS A 36 -6.80 -19.51 -17.83
CA LYS A 36 -5.84 -19.88 -18.88
C LYS A 36 -5.84 -18.94 -20.11
N SER A 37 -6.95 -18.25 -20.37
CA SER A 37 -7.07 -17.23 -21.41
C SER A 37 -6.32 -15.91 -21.14
N LYS A 38 -5.85 -15.66 -19.90
CA LYS A 38 -5.05 -14.46 -19.51
C LYS A 38 -3.68 -14.82 -18.92
N SER A 39 -3.29 -16.10 -18.92
CA SER A 39 -1.99 -16.56 -18.49
C SER A 39 -0.90 -16.41 -19.55
N GLU A 40 -1.29 -16.08 -20.78
CA GLU A 40 -0.36 -15.99 -21.92
C GLU A 40 0.49 -14.71 -21.92
N GLU A 41 0.01 -13.61 -21.29
CA GLU A 41 0.72 -12.32 -21.32
C GLU A 41 1.61 -12.04 -20.08
N LEU A 42 1.31 -12.66 -18.92
CA LEU A 42 2.26 -12.63 -17.78
C LEU A 42 3.53 -13.47 -18.04
N PRO A 43 3.43 -14.60 -18.78
CA PRO A 43 4.60 -15.29 -19.29
C PRO A 43 5.51 -14.40 -20.13
N ASP A 44 4.96 -13.54 -20.97
CA ASP A 44 5.73 -12.70 -21.90
C ASP A 44 6.62 -11.68 -21.17
N MET A 45 6.08 -10.89 -20.25
CA MET A 45 6.90 -9.98 -19.43
C MET A 45 7.96 -10.73 -18.60
N LEU A 46 7.61 -11.90 -18.07
CA LEU A 46 8.56 -12.71 -17.31
C LEU A 46 9.66 -13.27 -18.21
N GLN A 47 9.32 -13.73 -19.41
CA GLN A 47 10.27 -14.19 -20.40
C GLN A 47 11.20 -13.04 -20.81
N LYS A 48 10.65 -11.86 -21.11
CA LYS A 48 11.44 -10.65 -21.43
C LYS A 48 12.41 -10.28 -20.31
N ILE A 49 11.98 -10.28 -19.02
CA ILE A 49 12.89 -10.05 -17.89
C ILE A 49 13.94 -11.17 -17.75
N GLN A 50 13.61 -12.41 -18.08
CA GLN A 50 14.54 -13.52 -17.99
C GLN A 50 15.58 -13.49 -19.11
N SER A 51 15.20 -13.07 -20.33
CA SER A 51 16.14 -12.93 -21.45
C SER A 51 17.17 -11.81 -21.23
N MET A 52 16.84 -10.80 -20.41
CA MET A 52 17.71 -9.67 -20.05
C MET A 52 18.50 -9.89 -18.74
N THR A 53 18.45 -11.08 -18.16
CA THR A 53 19.13 -11.33 -16.87
C THR A 53 19.81 -12.69 -16.86
N PRO A 54 21.00 -12.81 -16.24
CA PRO A 54 21.68 -14.10 -16.15
C PRO A 54 20.84 -15.12 -15.40
N PRO A 55 20.93 -16.43 -15.74
CA PRO A 55 20.25 -17.49 -15.03
C PRO A 55 20.73 -17.56 -13.57
N ARG A 56 19.82 -17.97 -12.67
CA ARG A 56 20.05 -17.87 -11.22
C ARG A 56 21.30 -18.61 -10.71
N ASN A 57 21.68 -19.69 -11.34
CA ASN A 57 22.88 -20.46 -10.99
C ASN A 57 24.19 -19.73 -11.28
N LYS A 58 24.16 -18.71 -12.17
CA LYS A 58 25.30 -17.86 -12.52
C LYS A 58 25.39 -16.58 -11.68
N TRP A 59 24.43 -16.33 -10.77
CA TRP A 59 24.52 -15.15 -9.91
C TRP A 59 25.68 -15.26 -8.94
N ARG A 60 26.49 -14.19 -8.86
CA ARG A 60 27.67 -14.14 -7.97
C ARG A 60 27.28 -14.33 -6.52
N ARG A 61 27.97 -15.24 -5.85
CA ARG A 61 27.81 -15.42 -4.40
C ARG A 61 28.57 -14.32 -3.69
N LEU A 62 27.85 -13.41 -3.05
CA LEU A 62 28.47 -12.38 -2.21
C LEU A 62 29.05 -13.04 -0.96
N ARG A 63 30.33 -12.74 -0.63
CA ARG A 63 30.96 -13.26 0.59
C ARG A 63 30.19 -12.80 1.81
N GLN A 64 29.85 -13.71 2.69
CA GLN A 64 28.96 -13.54 3.84
C GLN A 64 29.59 -12.73 5.02
N ARG A 65 30.42 -11.69 4.76
CA ARG A 65 30.91 -10.83 5.85
C ARG A 65 29.82 -10.05 6.59
N SER A 66 28.60 -10.04 6.07
CA SER A 66 27.45 -9.33 6.65
C SER A 66 26.48 -10.21 7.43
N ARG A 67 26.88 -11.39 7.93
CA ARG A 67 25.99 -12.28 8.71
C ARG A 67 25.62 -11.76 10.11
N ARG A 68 26.02 -10.55 10.51
CA ARG A 68 25.63 -9.97 11.79
C ARG A 68 24.26 -9.28 11.81
N GLY A 69 23.53 -9.22 10.70
CA GLY A 69 22.16 -8.70 10.60
C GLY A 69 21.26 -9.66 9.83
N ASN A 70 19.99 -9.74 10.20
CA ASN A 70 18.95 -10.49 9.48
C ASN A 70 18.60 -9.78 8.15
N ILE A 71 19.52 -9.78 7.18
CA ILE A 71 19.28 -9.19 5.85
C ILE A 71 18.24 -10.05 5.13
N PRO A 72 17.11 -9.48 4.67
CA PRO A 72 16.10 -10.21 3.93
C PRO A 72 16.67 -10.88 2.67
N THR A 73 16.28 -12.13 2.41
CA THR A 73 16.75 -12.90 1.25
C THR A 73 16.54 -12.16 -0.08
N ALA A 74 15.48 -11.36 -0.19
CA ALA A 74 15.22 -10.54 -1.38
C ALA A 74 16.33 -9.49 -1.62
N VAL A 75 16.82 -8.85 -0.56
CA VAL A 75 17.93 -7.87 -0.63
C VAL A 75 19.22 -8.56 -1.04
N LEU A 76 19.54 -9.71 -0.44
CA LEU A 76 20.72 -10.50 -0.82
C LEU A 76 20.67 -10.94 -2.30
N ASN A 77 19.50 -11.36 -2.76
CA ASN A 77 19.30 -11.73 -4.17
C ASN A 77 19.47 -10.54 -5.12
N ARG A 78 18.96 -9.36 -4.77
CA ARG A 78 19.14 -8.13 -5.56
C ARG A 78 20.62 -7.78 -5.67
N ASN A 79 21.33 -7.72 -4.55
CA ASN A 79 22.75 -7.40 -4.52
C ASN A 79 23.59 -8.41 -5.33
N SER A 80 23.24 -9.69 -5.24
CA SER A 80 23.90 -10.77 -5.98
C SER A 80 23.70 -10.62 -7.50
N LEU A 81 22.48 -10.40 -7.96
CA LEU A 81 22.15 -10.23 -9.36
C LEU A 81 22.78 -8.93 -9.92
N LYS A 82 22.61 -7.79 -9.21
CA LYS A 82 23.21 -6.50 -9.57
C LYS A 82 24.72 -6.62 -9.73
N SER A 83 25.40 -7.24 -8.76
CA SER A 83 26.86 -7.48 -8.82
C SER A 83 27.27 -8.35 -10.03
N THR A 84 26.41 -9.27 -10.47
CA THR A 84 26.66 -10.09 -11.65
C THR A 84 26.59 -9.25 -12.92
N ILE A 85 25.49 -8.53 -13.11
CA ILE A 85 25.27 -7.68 -14.29
C ILE A 85 26.37 -6.62 -14.40
N CYS A 86 26.65 -5.87 -13.33
CA CYS A 86 27.70 -4.85 -13.34
C CYS A 86 29.10 -5.44 -13.63
N PHE A 87 29.38 -6.66 -13.18
CA PHE A 87 30.65 -7.33 -13.49
C PHE A 87 30.75 -7.71 -14.97
N ASP A 88 29.68 -8.28 -15.54
CA ASP A 88 29.64 -8.71 -16.93
C ASP A 88 29.72 -7.50 -17.89
N LEU A 89 29.00 -6.40 -17.58
CA LEU A 89 29.08 -5.12 -18.28
C LEU A 89 30.53 -4.56 -18.29
N LYS A 90 31.13 -4.50 -17.08
CA LYS A 90 32.51 -4.00 -16.95
C LYS A 90 33.50 -4.84 -17.74
N ARG A 91 33.32 -6.17 -17.77
CA ARG A 91 34.15 -7.10 -18.52
C ARG A 91 33.97 -6.93 -20.03
N TYR A 92 32.75 -6.80 -20.51
CA TYR A 92 32.41 -6.55 -21.91
C TYR A 92 33.08 -5.26 -22.41
N ARG A 93 32.94 -4.15 -21.70
CA ARG A 93 33.49 -2.85 -22.10
C ARG A 93 35.00 -2.78 -22.03
N LYS A 94 35.61 -3.43 -21.03
CA LYS A 94 37.06 -3.32 -20.84
C LYS A 94 37.87 -4.23 -21.76
N TYR A 95 37.34 -5.41 -22.05
CA TYR A 95 38.12 -6.46 -22.72
C TYR A 95 37.60 -6.83 -24.12
N GLY A 96 36.54 -6.18 -24.62
CA GLY A 96 35.91 -6.53 -25.89
C GLY A 96 35.43 -8.00 -25.92
N ALA A 97 35.16 -8.59 -24.74
CA ALA A 97 34.71 -9.97 -24.65
C ALA A 97 33.36 -10.11 -25.34
N GLU A 98 33.10 -11.24 -26.00
CA GLU A 98 31.75 -11.53 -26.52
C GLU A 98 30.70 -11.37 -25.42
N ALA A 99 29.72 -10.52 -25.68
CA ALA A 99 28.65 -10.26 -24.70
C ALA A 99 27.76 -11.49 -24.57
N PRO A 100 27.43 -11.95 -23.35
CA PRO A 100 26.38 -12.94 -23.18
C PRO A 100 25.06 -12.43 -23.77
N GLU A 101 24.30 -13.30 -24.44
CA GLU A 101 23.02 -12.96 -25.08
C GLU A 101 22.12 -12.09 -24.22
N TYR A 102 21.99 -12.42 -22.91
CA TYR A 102 21.17 -11.62 -21.98
C TYR A 102 21.65 -10.18 -21.85
N LEU A 103 22.92 -9.91 -22.04
CA LEU A 103 23.52 -8.59 -21.91
C LEU A 103 23.21 -7.72 -23.13
N ASN A 104 23.19 -8.29 -24.32
CA ASN A 104 22.75 -7.58 -25.53
C ASN A 104 21.28 -7.19 -25.38
N ASN A 105 20.41 -8.13 -25.04
CA ASN A 105 18.98 -7.85 -24.80
C ASN A 105 18.75 -6.79 -23.70
N LEU A 106 19.64 -6.72 -22.71
CA LEU A 106 19.57 -5.71 -21.65
C LEU A 106 19.98 -4.33 -22.17
N LEU A 107 21.03 -4.26 -22.99
CA LEU A 107 21.51 -3.01 -23.58
C LEU A 107 20.49 -2.47 -24.60
N ASP A 108 19.93 -3.32 -25.44
CA ASP A 108 18.88 -2.95 -26.40
C ASP A 108 17.67 -2.35 -25.65
N PHE A 109 17.26 -2.97 -24.52
CA PHE A 109 16.18 -2.42 -23.68
C PHE A 109 16.56 -1.06 -23.08
N PHE A 110 17.83 -0.81 -22.74
CA PHE A 110 18.26 0.50 -22.23
C PHE A 110 18.20 1.56 -23.33
N GLU A 111 18.64 1.23 -24.53
CA GLU A 111 18.56 2.14 -25.69
C GLU A 111 17.11 2.47 -26.00
N GLU A 112 16.21 1.48 -26.04
CA GLU A 112 14.77 1.71 -26.20
C GLU A 112 14.21 2.67 -25.14
N ILE A 113 14.63 2.56 -23.86
CA ILE A 113 14.18 3.47 -22.81
C ILE A 113 14.77 4.87 -22.97
N TYR A 114 16.04 5.01 -23.36
CA TYR A 114 16.66 6.32 -23.63
C TYR A 114 15.96 7.03 -24.78
N ASP A 115 15.65 6.32 -25.86
CA ASP A 115 14.91 6.88 -27.01
C ASP A 115 13.54 7.44 -26.58
N TYR A 116 12.86 6.76 -25.65
CA TYR A 116 11.58 7.28 -25.10
C TYR A 116 11.75 8.50 -24.21
N VAL A 117 12.86 8.65 -23.52
CA VAL A 117 13.12 9.78 -22.61
C VAL A 117 13.63 10.98 -23.38
N ASP A 118 14.51 10.78 -24.35
CA ASP A 118 15.18 11.85 -25.12
C ASP A 118 14.30 12.42 -26.25
N ASN A 119 13.26 11.69 -26.66
CA ASN A 119 12.37 12.12 -27.71
C ASN A 119 11.31 13.08 -27.18
N ASP A 120 11.26 14.33 -27.67
CA ASP A 120 10.29 15.37 -27.28
C ASP A 120 8.88 15.15 -27.85
N GLY A 121 8.68 14.16 -28.71
CA GLY A 121 7.39 13.81 -29.30
C GLY A 121 6.40 13.17 -28.32
N PRO A 122 5.15 12.94 -28.74
CA PRO A 122 4.19 12.19 -27.95
C PRO A 122 4.76 10.81 -27.63
N LEU A 123 4.58 10.35 -26.36
CA LEU A 123 5.00 9.01 -25.96
C LEU A 123 4.14 7.95 -26.66
N ASP A 124 4.67 7.36 -27.73
CA ASP A 124 4.03 6.25 -28.45
C ASP A 124 4.21 4.91 -27.71
N LEU A 125 3.95 4.91 -26.42
CA LEU A 125 4.05 3.71 -25.60
C LEU A 125 2.76 2.92 -25.52
N ASN A 126 1.70 3.32 -26.23
CA ASN A 126 0.38 2.69 -26.11
C ASN A 126 0.08 2.26 -24.67
N PHE A 127 0.24 3.21 -23.71
CA PHE A 127 -0.01 2.94 -22.29
C PHE A 127 -1.40 2.34 -22.08
N SER A 128 -2.37 2.80 -22.88
CA SER A 128 -3.74 2.30 -22.85
C SER A 128 -3.83 0.82 -23.20
N ASP A 129 -3.13 0.36 -24.23
CA ASP A 129 -3.13 -1.06 -24.64
C ASP A 129 -2.41 -1.95 -23.62
N SER A 130 -1.45 -1.39 -22.89
CA SER A 130 -0.73 -2.11 -21.85
C SER A 130 -1.43 -2.09 -20.49
N ALA A 131 -2.34 -1.15 -20.25
CA ALA A 131 -3.07 -1.00 -19.00
C ALA A 131 -4.22 -2.01 -18.92
N LYS A 132 -4.10 -2.97 -18.00
CA LYS A 132 -5.12 -4.00 -17.77
C LYS A 132 -5.74 -3.86 -16.40
N VAL A 133 -7.06 -3.98 -16.34
CA VAL A 133 -7.83 -3.87 -15.11
C VAL A 133 -8.00 -5.24 -14.46
N ILE A 134 -7.69 -5.33 -13.18
CA ILE A 134 -7.94 -6.50 -12.32
C ILE A 134 -8.91 -6.10 -11.22
N ALA A 135 -10.00 -6.85 -11.07
CA ALA A 135 -10.95 -6.60 -9.99
C ALA A 135 -10.45 -7.21 -8.66
N LYS A 136 -10.30 -6.39 -7.63
CA LYS A 136 -9.97 -6.80 -6.27
C LYS A 136 -11.19 -6.69 -5.38
N PHE A 137 -11.66 -7.81 -4.83
CA PHE A 137 -12.80 -7.84 -3.92
C PHE A 137 -12.64 -6.84 -2.76
N LYS A 138 -13.67 -6.03 -2.52
CA LYS A 138 -13.73 -5.01 -1.46
C LYS A 138 -14.70 -5.43 -0.35
N LYS A 139 -15.97 -5.65 -0.67
CA LYS A 139 -17.05 -6.01 0.27
C LYS A 139 -18.27 -6.58 -0.45
N ASN A 140 -19.17 -7.18 0.30
CA ASN A 140 -20.53 -7.48 -0.17
C ASN A 140 -21.50 -6.34 0.24
N LYS A 141 -22.48 -6.05 -0.62
CA LYS A 141 -23.59 -5.12 -0.37
C LYS A 141 -24.87 -5.83 -0.85
N GLY A 142 -25.56 -6.49 0.07
CA GLY A 142 -26.64 -7.41 -0.27
C GLY A 142 -26.13 -8.53 -1.21
N ASP A 143 -26.82 -8.74 -2.32
CA ASP A 143 -26.49 -9.75 -3.33
C ASP A 143 -25.40 -9.32 -4.31
N THR A 144 -24.87 -8.11 -4.14
CA THR A 144 -23.83 -7.56 -4.99
C THR A 144 -22.46 -7.65 -4.33
N ALA A 145 -21.47 -8.18 -5.05
CA ALA A 145 -20.07 -8.14 -4.67
C ALA A 145 -19.40 -6.90 -5.28
N ILE A 146 -18.95 -6.00 -4.45
CA ILE A 146 -18.27 -4.76 -4.84
C ILE A 146 -16.77 -5.03 -4.94
N TYR A 147 -16.18 -4.59 -6.04
CA TYR A 147 -14.77 -4.70 -6.34
C TYR A 147 -14.12 -3.33 -6.48
N ARG A 148 -12.80 -3.30 -6.28
CA ARG A 148 -11.94 -2.15 -6.56
C ARG A 148 -11.14 -2.46 -7.83
N PRO A 149 -11.07 -1.54 -8.83
CA PRO A 149 -10.20 -1.71 -9.98
C PRO A 149 -8.73 -1.55 -9.56
N LEU A 150 -7.87 -2.41 -10.08
CA LEU A 150 -6.42 -2.27 -9.98
C LEU A 150 -5.86 -2.31 -11.39
N SER A 151 -5.04 -1.33 -11.75
CA SER A 151 -4.36 -1.30 -13.04
C SER A 151 -3.02 -2.04 -12.97
N VAL A 152 -2.76 -2.84 -13.99
CA VAL A 152 -1.50 -3.57 -14.18
C VAL A 152 -1.02 -3.32 -15.60
N TYR A 153 0.22 -2.89 -15.73
CA TYR A 153 0.82 -2.65 -17.04
C TYR A 153 1.52 -3.92 -17.54
N SER A 154 1.16 -4.37 -18.76
CA SER A 154 1.74 -5.56 -19.41
C SER A 154 3.04 -5.22 -20.13
N SER A 155 3.21 -3.99 -20.64
CA SER A 155 4.47 -3.51 -21.22
C SER A 155 5.54 -3.30 -20.15
N LEU A 156 6.74 -3.84 -20.38
CA LEU A 156 7.88 -3.64 -19.49
C LEU A 156 8.42 -2.21 -19.58
N HIS A 157 8.37 -1.58 -20.76
CA HIS A 157 8.79 -0.20 -21.00
C HIS A 157 7.87 0.78 -20.25
N ALA A 158 6.55 0.68 -20.44
CA ALA A 158 5.59 1.47 -19.70
C ALA A 158 5.79 1.35 -18.19
N LYS A 159 6.02 0.13 -17.71
CA LYS A 159 6.26 -0.12 -16.29
C LYS A 159 7.60 0.46 -15.81
N ALA A 160 8.64 0.44 -16.63
CA ALA A 160 9.93 1.04 -16.32
C ALA A 160 9.79 2.56 -16.18
N LEU A 161 9.24 3.23 -17.19
CA LEU A 161 9.05 4.68 -17.20
C LEU A 161 8.18 5.16 -16.04
N ILE A 162 7.02 4.52 -15.80
CA ILE A 162 6.15 4.85 -14.66
C ILE A 162 6.88 4.67 -13.32
N THR A 163 7.70 3.62 -13.18
CA THR A 163 8.43 3.36 -11.93
C THR A 163 9.55 4.36 -11.71
N LEU A 164 10.34 4.65 -12.74
CA LEU A 164 11.45 5.60 -12.67
C LEU A 164 10.94 7.03 -12.46
N ALA A 165 9.89 7.44 -13.19
CA ALA A 165 9.23 8.73 -12.98
C ALA A 165 8.72 8.88 -11.54
N SER A 166 8.09 7.83 -10.98
CA SER A 166 7.63 7.85 -9.60
C SER A 166 8.79 7.94 -8.59
N GLU A 167 9.88 7.20 -8.79
CA GLU A 167 11.06 7.23 -7.91
C GLU A 167 11.75 8.60 -7.97
N TYR A 168 11.90 9.18 -9.16
CA TYR A 168 12.43 10.52 -9.39
C TYR A 168 11.59 11.60 -8.70
N LEU A 169 10.29 11.67 -9.01
CA LEU A 169 9.38 12.67 -8.45
C LEU A 169 9.26 12.55 -6.93
N THR A 170 9.17 11.32 -6.40
CA THR A 170 9.12 11.10 -4.95
C THR A 170 10.32 11.72 -4.25
N THR A 171 11.49 11.73 -4.89
CA THR A 171 12.70 12.31 -4.30
C THR A 171 12.76 13.83 -4.52
N LYS A 172 12.42 14.30 -5.73
CA LYS A 172 12.58 15.72 -6.09
C LYS A 172 11.51 16.62 -5.44
N LEU A 173 10.30 16.08 -5.20
CA LEU A 173 9.20 16.85 -4.62
C LEU A 173 9.11 16.75 -3.09
N ASP A 174 9.90 15.87 -2.44
CA ASP A 174 9.75 15.59 -1.00
C ASP A 174 9.86 16.82 -0.12
N ASP A 175 10.82 17.71 -0.42
CA ASP A 175 11.07 18.93 0.38
C ASP A 175 9.96 19.98 0.23
N LYS A 176 9.08 19.84 -0.76
CA LYS A 176 7.93 20.74 -0.98
C LYS A 176 6.62 20.19 -0.42
N LEU A 177 6.62 18.91 -0.05
CA LEU A 177 5.47 18.34 0.64
C LEU A 177 5.49 18.73 2.12
N HIS A 178 4.33 19.13 2.64
CA HIS A 178 4.18 19.49 4.06
C HIS A 178 4.65 18.37 4.99
N THR A 179 5.17 18.73 6.16
CA THR A 179 5.75 17.77 7.13
C THR A 179 4.72 16.84 7.73
N GLU A 180 3.47 17.26 7.78
CA GLU A 180 2.29 16.55 8.27
C GLU A 180 1.85 15.41 7.35
N ILE A 181 2.37 15.38 6.11
CA ILE A 181 2.13 14.29 5.16
C ILE A 181 3.10 13.15 5.47
N LEU A 182 2.57 12.00 5.87
CA LEU A 182 3.39 10.87 6.30
C LEU A 182 3.42 9.70 5.32
N ALA A 183 2.37 9.54 4.49
CA ALA A 183 2.31 8.43 3.54
C ALA A 183 3.13 8.70 2.28
N TYR A 184 3.70 7.62 1.70
CA TYR A 184 4.35 7.63 0.39
C TYR A 184 5.56 8.56 0.25
N ARG A 185 6.22 8.86 1.36
CA ARG A 185 7.45 9.66 1.40
C ARG A 185 8.69 8.79 1.17
N PRO A 186 9.78 9.33 0.63
CA PRO A 186 11.06 8.63 0.58
C PRO A 186 11.60 8.43 2.00
N LYS A 187 12.65 7.67 2.12
CA LYS A 187 13.39 7.61 3.39
C LYS A 187 14.11 8.93 3.59
N ARG A 188 13.88 9.55 4.73
CA ARG A 188 14.42 10.86 5.09
C ARG A 188 14.85 10.88 6.55
N GLU A 189 15.46 11.96 6.97
CA GLU A 189 15.56 12.24 8.39
C GLU A 189 14.16 12.58 8.93
N TYR A 190 13.80 11.97 10.04
CA TYR A 190 12.50 12.19 10.69
C TYR A 190 12.66 12.01 12.20
N HIS A 191 12.41 13.07 12.99
CA HIS A 191 12.60 13.11 14.45
C HIS A 191 13.97 12.56 14.87
N GLY A 192 15.05 13.02 14.24
CA GLY A 192 16.44 12.63 14.54
C GLY A 192 16.81 11.20 14.14
N LYS A 193 15.99 10.52 13.34
CA LYS A 193 16.29 9.19 12.79
C LYS A 193 16.64 9.30 11.31
N GLU A 194 17.89 9.06 10.97
CA GLU A 194 18.35 9.01 9.58
C GLU A 194 17.74 7.81 8.82
N ASN A 195 17.53 7.98 7.51
CA ASN A 195 17.01 6.93 6.62
C ASN A 195 15.69 6.30 7.10
N TYR A 196 14.86 7.07 7.80
CA TYR A 196 13.59 6.61 8.34
C TYR A 196 12.48 6.64 7.31
N SER A 197 11.66 5.59 7.27
CA SER A 197 10.43 5.52 6.47
C SER A 197 9.25 5.75 7.40
N THR A 198 8.54 6.84 7.21
CA THR A 198 7.33 7.18 7.96
C THR A 198 6.25 6.10 7.81
N SER A 199 5.46 5.91 8.83
CA SER A 199 4.49 4.84 8.96
C SER A 199 3.20 5.34 9.64
N PRO A 200 2.09 4.61 9.59
CA PRO A 200 0.88 4.96 10.34
C PRO A 200 1.13 5.19 11.84
N ASN A 201 2.17 4.56 12.38
CA ASN A 201 2.50 4.72 13.80
C ASN A 201 2.98 6.13 14.13
N ASP A 202 3.65 6.81 13.18
CA ASP A 202 4.16 8.15 13.40
C ASP A 202 3.01 9.17 13.52
N ALA A 203 1.92 8.98 12.75
CA ALA A 203 0.70 9.78 12.91
C ALA A 203 0.09 9.62 14.31
N ILE A 204 0.04 8.40 14.83
CA ILE A 204 -0.48 8.10 16.16
C ILE A 204 0.42 8.68 17.26
N TRP A 205 1.74 8.68 17.03
CA TRP A 205 2.68 9.32 17.96
C TRP A 205 2.54 10.83 17.97
N GLY A 206 2.44 11.47 16.80
CA GLY A 206 2.19 12.92 16.72
C GLY A 206 0.90 13.32 17.44
N LEU A 207 -0.18 12.56 17.26
CA LEU A 207 -1.43 12.80 17.97
C LEU A 207 -1.28 12.64 19.49
N ARG A 208 -0.48 11.68 19.94
CA ARG A 208 -0.18 11.49 21.35
C ARG A 208 0.70 12.62 21.92
N GLU A 209 1.70 13.07 21.20
CA GLU A 209 2.56 14.18 21.60
C GLU A 209 1.74 15.48 21.70
N PHE A 210 0.81 15.71 20.76
CA PHE A 210 -0.13 16.82 20.83
C PHE A 210 -1.01 16.75 22.08
N LEU A 211 -1.57 15.59 22.40
CA LEU A 211 -2.36 15.38 23.61
C LEU A 211 -1.56 15.64 24.90
N ASP A 212 -0.32 15.16 24.95
CA ASP A 212 0.56 15.33 26.12
C ASP A 212 0.94 16.82 26.31
N LYS A 213 1.12 17.58 25.21
CA LYS A 213 1.41 19.02 25.22
C LYS A 213 0.23 19.83 25.76
N HIS A 214 -0.99 19.45 25.41
CA HIS A 214 -2.23 20.16 25.79
C HIS A 214 -3.00 19.47 26.92
N LYS A 215 -2.26 18.79 27.81
CA LYS A 215 -2.86 18.07 28.94
C LYS A 215 -3.69 18.99 29.83
N GLY A 216 -4.96 18.66 30.02
CA GLY A 216 -5.90 19.43 30.83
C GLY A 216 -6.69 20.48 30.06
N GLN A 217 -6.40 20.69 28.79
CA GLN A 217 -7.19 21.52 27.89
C GLN A 217 -8.26 20.67 27.17
N GLN A 218 -9.31 21.33 26.70
CA GLN A 218 -10.26 20.72 25.78
C GLN A 218 -9.61 20.61 24.40
N ILE A 219 -9.83 19.48 23.73
CA ILE A 219 -9.35 19.25 22.37
C ILE A 219 -10.54 18.85 21.52
N TYR A 220 -10.74 19.55 20.43
CA TYR A 220 -11.77 19.27 19.45
C TYR A 220 -11.16 18.60 18.22
N VAL A 221 -11.85 17.63 17.65
CA VAL A 221 -11.36 16.81 16.53
C VAL A 221 -12.38 16.78 15.41
N ALA A 222 -11.93 16.94 14.19
CA ALA A 222 -12.71 16.79 12.98
C ALA A 222 -12.06 15.74 12.05
N GLU A 223 -12.90 15.00 11.34
CA GLU A 223 -12.46 13.96 10.40
C GLU A 223 -13.14 14.19 9.05
N CYS A 224 -12.38 14.12 7.96
CA CYS A 224 -12.91 14.18 6.60
C CYS A 224 -12.41 12.98 5.80
N ASP A 225 -13.32 12.32 5.05
CA ASP A 225 -13.00 11.18 4.16
C ASP A 225 -13.44 11.52 2.74
N ILE A 226 -12.48 11.52 1.82
CA ILE A 226 -12.73 11.79 0.40
C ILE A 226 -13.41 10.59 -0.25
N GLN A 227 -14.46 10.84 -1.03
CA GLN A 227 -15.19 9.76 -1.68
C GLN A 227 -14.40 9.15 -2.84
N LYS A 228 -13.95 7.90 -2.66
CA LYS A 228 -13.27 7.13 -3.72
C LYS A 228 -12.15 7.91 -4.43
N PHE A 229 -11.31 8.57 -3.67
CA PHE A 229 -10.28 9.51 -4.09
C PHE A 229 -9.64 9.21 -5.47
N TYR A 230 -9.07 8.02 -5.68
CA TYR A 230 -8.43 7.66 -6.95
C TYR A 230 -9.40 7.52 -8.13
N ASP A 231 -10.67 7.27 -7.87
CA ASP A 231 -11.67 7.07 -8.92
C ASP A 231 -12.21 8.41 -9.45
N VAL A 232 -12.09 9.48 -8.66
CA VAL A 232 -12.68 10.81 -8.92
C VAL A 232 -11.65 11.90 -9.26
N LEU A 233 -10.35 11.63 -9.13
CA LEU A 233 -9.30 12.59 -9.47
C LEU A 233 -9.43 13.06 -10.92
N ASN A 234 -9.52 14.36 -11.11
CA ASN A 234 -9.55 14.99 -12.44
C ASN A 234 -8.12 15.12 -12.98
N HIS A 235 -7.89 14.74 -14.23
CA HIS A 235 -6.56 14.75 -14.86
C HIS A 235 -5.99 16.17 -14.97
N ASP A 236 -6.81 17.17 -15.32
CA ASP A 236 -6.38 18.56 -15.46
C ASP A 236 -5.94 19.10 -14.09
N THR A 237 -6.73 18.86 -13.03
CA THR A 237 -6.35 19.22 -11.66
C THR A 237 -5.03 18.56 -11.23
N VAL A 238 -4.81 17.30 -11.60
CA VAL A 238 -3.53 16.61 -11.31
C VAL A 238 -2.36 17.31 -12.01
N LEU A 239 -2.51 17.66 -13.29
CA LEU A 239 -1.46 18.30 -14.08
C LEU A 239 -1.17 19.73 -13.60
N GLU A 240 -2.20 20.50 -13.25
CA GLU A 240 -2.05 21.85 -12.68
C GLU A 240 -1.30 21.80 -11.34
N CYS A 241 -1.73 20.95 -10.40
CA CYS A 241 -1.04 20.78 -9.12
C CYS A 241 0.40 20.29 -9.31
N PHE A 242 0.62 19.39 -10.28
CA PHE A 242 1.96 18.91 -10.59
C PHE A 242 2.86 20.02 -11.13
N ALA A 243 2.42 20.80 -12.13
CA ALA A 243 3.20 21.88 -12.70
C ALA A 243 3.59 22.92 -11.62
N LYS A 244 2.66 23.26 -10.73
CA LYS A 244 2.87 24.18 -9.62
C LYS A 244 3.96 23.69 -8.67
N ILE A 245 3.85 22.47 -8.14
CA ILE A 245 4.82 21.94 -7.19
C ILE A 245 6.18 21.65 -7.86
N ALA A 246 6.21 21.25 -9.14
CA ALA A 246 7.43 21.03 -9.89
C ALA A 246 8.23 22.34 -10.09
N GLN A 247 7.53 23.46 -10.36
CA GLN A 247 8.13 24.78 -10.43
C GLN A 247 8.64 25.23 -9.05
N GLU A 248 7.85 25.09 -7.99
CA GLU A 248 8.26 25.40 -6.61
C GLU A 248 9.50 24.58 -6.18
N ALA A 249 9.59 23.32 -6.61
CA ALA A 249 10.72 22.44 -6.35
C ALA A 249 11.90 22.67 -7.31
N GLN A 250 11.74 23.57 -8.28
CA GLN A 250 12.76 23.83 -9.32
C GLN A 250 13.24 22.53 -10.00
N VAL A 251 12.30 21.64 -10.33
CA VAL A 251 12.61 20.40 -11.04
C VAL A 251 13.12 20.72 -12.44
N PRO A 252 14.39 20.37 -12.76
CA PRO A 252 14.93 20.68 -14.09
C PRO A 252 14.14 19.96 -15.18
N ASN A 253 13.81 20.66 -16.26
CA ASN A 253 13.12 20.09 -17.42
C ASN A 253 11.90 19.24 -17.04
N TYR A 254 11.09 19.70 -16.07
CA TYR A 254 9.99 18.90 -15.52
C TYR A 254 9.01 18.41 -16.60
N HIS A 255 8.97 19.04 -17.77
CA HIS A 255 8.16 18.59 -18.90
C HIS A 255 8.52 17.18 -19.40
N GLU A 256 9.77 16.72 -19.23
CA GLU A 256 10.19 15.36 -19.57
C GLU A 256 9.37 14.32 -18.77
N VAL A 257 9.22 14.54 -17.47
CA VAL A 257 8.47 13.62 -16.59
C VAL A 257 6.97 13.89 -16.59
N GLU A 258 6.54 15.13 -16.85
CA GLU A 258 5.14 15.49 -17.03
C GLU A 258 4.51 14.74 -18.21
N ARG A 259 5.24 14.58 -19.30
CA ARG A 259 4.83 13.81 -20.47
C ARG A 259 4.49 12.35 -20.10
N ILE A 260 5.29 11.74 -19.22
CA ILE A 260 5.03 10.38 -18.72
C ILE A 260 3.80 10.39 -17.80
N LEU A 261 3.68 11.39 -16.95
CA LEU A 261 2.51 11.55 -16.08
C LEU A 261 1.23 11.72 -16.91
N LYS A 262 1.26 12.55 -17.96
CA LYS A 262 0.13 12.76 -18.88
C LYS A 262 -0.28 11.47 -19.57
N ALA A 263 0.67 10.74 -20.16
CA ALA A 263 0.40 9.44 -20.79
C ALA A 263 -0.13 8.40 -19.78
N TYR A 264 0.34 8.44 -18.53
CA TYR A 264 -0.16 7.58 -17.45
C TYR A 264 -1.62 7.90 -17.10
N LEU A 265 -2.01 9.17 -17.03
CA LEU A 265 -3.38 9.59 -16.76
C LEU A 265 -4.30 9.22 -17.94
N GLU A 266 -3.90 9.54 -19.17
CA GLU A 266 -4.67 9.26 -20.39
C GLU A 266 -4.88 7.76 -20.64
N SER A 267 -4.05 6.88 -20.05
CA SER A 267 -4.20 5.43 -20.13
C SER A 267 -5.40 4.88 -19.34
N TYR A 268 -6.13 5.72 -18.61
CA TYR A 268 -7.18 5.28 -17.69
C TYR A 268 -8.25 6.33 -17.49
N SER A 269 -9.49 5.92 -17.62
CA SER A 269 -10.67 6.69 -17.21
C SER A 269 -11.61 5.80 -16.42
N PHE A 270 -12.05 6.25 -15.25
CA PHE A 270 -12.98 5.42 -14.47
C PHE A 270 -14.32 5.25 -15.20
N GLN A 271 -14.85 6.32 -15.79
CA GLN A 271 -16.14 6.26 -16.50
C GLN A 271 -16.05 5.46 -17.81
N LYS A 272 -15.05 5.75 -18.64
CA LYS A 272 -14.91 5.12 -19.95
C LYS A 272 -14.44 3.66 -19.84
N ASP A 273 -13.40 3.39 -19.06
CA ASP A 273 -12.70 2.12 -19.09
C ASP A 273 -13.19 1.16 -18.00
N ILE A 274 -13.57 1.68 -16.82
CA ILE A 274 -13.94 0.83 -15.68
C ILE A 274 -15.43 0.56 -15.65
N MET A 275 -16.26 1.57 -15.86
CA MET A 275 -17.72 1.39 -15.80
C MET A 275 -18.23 0.49 -16.93
N SER A 276 -17.63 0.58 -18.13
CA SER A 276 -17.93 -0.32 -19.25
C SER A 276 -17.72 -1.80 -18.94
N LEU A 277 -16.82 -2.13 -18.00
CA LEU A 277 -16.60 -3.50 -17.55
C LEU A 277 -17.75 -4.06 -16.71
N ASN A 278 -18.63 -3.22 -16.17
CA ASN A 278 -19.77 -3.69 -15.40
C ASN A 278 -20.74 -4.52 -16.26
N ASP A 279 -20.84 -4.21 -17.55
CA ASP A 279 -21.72 -4.90 -18.51
C ASP A 279 -21.00 -6.05 -19.25
N ASN A 280 -19.73 -6.32 -18.87
CA ASN A 280 -18.93 -7.38 -19.49
C ASN A 280 -19.00 -8.68 -18.68
N ASP A 281 -19.92 -9.56 -19.03
CA ASP A 281 -20.08 -10.85 -18.37
C ASP A 281 -18.84 -11.74 -18.44
N SER A 282 -18.11 -11.73 -19.55
CA SER A 282 -16.87 -12.50 -19.70
C SER A 282 -15.82 -12.08 -18.68
N PHE A 283 -15.70 -10.78 -18.42
CA PHE A 283 -14.83 -10.24 -17.37
C PHE A 283 -15.25 -10.73 -15.99
N TRP A 284 -16.54 -10.67 -15.64
CA TRP A 284 -17.02 -11.01 -14.30
C TRP A 284 -17.14 -12.51 -14.03
N ASN A 285 -17.38 -13.34 -15.03
CA ASN A 285 -17.47 -14.81 -14.87
C ASN A 285 -16.21 -15.38 -14.20
N ILE A 286 -15.05 -14.79 -14.49
CA ILE A 286 -13.76 -15.16 -13.89
C ILE A 286 -13.75 -14.94 -12.37
N TYR A 287 -14.42 -13.89 -11.90
CA TYR A 287 -14.47 -13.52 -10.47
C TYR A 287 -15.62 -14.23 -9.76
N LYS A 288 -16.78 -14.42 -10.41
CA LYS A 288 -17.92 -15.19 -9.90
C LYS A 288 -17.48 -16.62 -9.57
N ALA A 289 -16.76 -17.29 -10.47
CA ALA A 289 -16.26 -18.65 -10.28
C ALA A 289 -15.28 -18.82 -9.08
N LYS A 290 -14.69 -17.76 -8.57
CA LYS A 290 -13.76 -17.79 -7.44
C LYS A 290 -14.42 -17.53 -6.08
N GLN A 291 -15.69 -17.19 -6.05
CA GLN A 291 -16.43 -16.95 -4.81
C GLN A 291 -16.89 -18.27 -4.20
N LYS A 292 -16.90 -18.37 -2.88
CA LYS A 292 -17.44 -19.55 -2.16
C LYS A 292 -18.95 -19.66 -2.31
N GLU A 293 -19.61 -18.51 -2.26
CA GLU A 293 -21.04 -18.34 -2.55
C GLU A 293 -21.11 -17.34 -3.71
N PRO A 294 -21.43 -17.78 -4.93
CA PRO A 294 -21.48 -16.91 -6.09
C PRO A 294 -22.52 -15.81 -5.84
N LYS A 295 -22.07 -14.56 -5.78
CA LYS A 295 -22.99 -13.42 -5.78
C LYS A 295 -23.56 -13.22 -7.17
N GLN A 296 -24.83 -12.86 -7.21
CA GLN A 296 -25.56 -12.69 -8.47
C GLN A 296 -24.95 -11.60 -9.33
N PHE A 297 -24.48 -10.53 -8.67
CA PHE A 297 -23.84 -9.39 -9.34
C PHE A 297 -22.44 -9.14 -8.80
N CYS A 298 -21.50 -8.86 -9.71
CA CYS A 298 -20.17 -8.36 -9.42
C CYS A 298 -19.99 -7.04 -10.16
N ARG A 299 -19.57 -5.96 -9.45
CA ARG A 299 -19.45 -4.66 -10.10
C ARG A 299 -18.38 -3.78 -9.47
N PHE A 300 -17.91 -2.82 -10.26
CA PHE A 300 -17.29 -1.60 -9.79
C PHE A 300 -18.39 -0.59 -9.46
N GLU A 301 -18.23 0.13 -8.37
CA GLU A 301 -19.21 1.10 -7.88
C GLU A 301 -18.71 2.52 -8.13
N TRP A 302 -19.50 3.33 -8.82
CA TRP A 302 -19.24 4.75 -9.03
C TRP A 302 -19.76 5.59 -7.87
N VAL A 303 -19.23 6.79 -7.71
CA VAL A 303 -19.77 7.84 -6.85
C VAL A 303 -21.00 8.44 -7.52
N SER A 304 -22.07 8.74 -6.77
CA SER A 304 -23.23 9.45 -7.31
C SER A 304 -22.83 10.83 -7.82
N ASP A 305 -23.40 11.25 -8.95
CA ASP A 305 -23.17 12.59 -9.52
C ASP A 305 -23.57 13.69 -8.52
N ASP A 306 -24.54 13.44 -7.66
CA ASP A 306 -24.92 14.36 -6.58
C ASP A 306 -23.77 14.71 -5.63
N CYS A 307 -22.80 13.85 -5.48
CA CYS A 307 -21.64 14.10 -4.62
C CYS A 307 -20.69 15.18 -5.19
N PHE A 308 -20.84 15.49 -6.48
CA PHE A 308 -20.02 16.51 -7.15
C PHE A 308 -20.69 17.89 -7.25
N LYS A 309 -21.91 18.06 -6.71
CA LYS A 309 -22.67 19.32 -6.85
C LYS A 309 -21.95 20.56 -6.33
N THR A 310 -21.10 20.41 -5.32
CA THR A 310 -20.28 21.49 -4.79
C THR A 310 -18.90 21.60 -5.45
N CYS A 311 -18.50 20.57 -6.21
CA CYS A 311 -17.18 20.48 -6.83
C CYS A 311 -17.16 21.04 -8.27
N TYR A 312 -18.33 21.17 -8.92
CA TYR A 312 -18.47 21.66 -10.29
C TYR A 312 -19.61 22.68 -10.35
N GLU A 313 -19.46 23.70 -11.20
CA GLU A 313 -20.44 24.79 -11.33
C GLU A 313 -21.78 24.32 -11.92
N SER A 314 -21.74 23.26 -12.73
CA SER A 314 -22.93 22.70 -13.37
C SER A 314 -22.78 21.20 -13.69
N GLU A 315 -23.93 20.54 -13.88
CA GLU A 315 -23.95 19.14 -14.34
C GLU A 315 -23.33 18.97 -15.74
N GLN A 316 -23.44 20.01 -16.60
CA GLN A 316 -22.82 20.03 -17.93
C GLN A 316 -21.30 20.06 -17.84
N GLN A 317 -20.74 20.83 -16.92
CA GLN A 317 -19.30 20.87 -16.66
C GLN A 317 -18.80 19.50 -16.19
N LEU A 318 -19.47 18.90 -15.21
CA LEU A 318 -19.16 17.54 -14.76
C LEU A 318 -19.24 16.54 -15.93
N ALA A 319 -20.30 16.60 -16.73
CA ALA A 319 -20.50 15.67 -17.85
C ALA A 319 -19.37 15.78 -18.89
N SER A 320 -18.89 17.00 -19.18
CA SER A 320 -17.77 17.22 -20.10
C SER A 320 -16.43 16.69 -19.57
N CYS A 321 -16.24 16.66 -18.25
CA CYS A 321 -14.99 16.22 -17.61
C CYS A 321 -14.99 14.74 -17.21
N LYS A 322 -16.12 14.03 -17.25
CA LYS A 322 -16.21 12.62 -16.78
C LYS A 322 -15.19 11.67 -17.42
N HIS A 323 -14.82 11.90 -18.67
CA HIS A 323 -13.82 11.10 -19.37
C HIS A 323 -12.38 11.33 -18.86
N LEU A 324 -12.15 12.42 -18.11
CA LEU A 324 -10.88 12.78 -17.49
C LEU A 324 -10.81 12.37 -16.00
N LEU A 325 -11.83 11.64 -15.50
CA LEU A 325 -11.87 11.26 -14.09
C LEU A 325 -11.26 9.87 -13.86
N GLY A 326 -10.40 9.81 -12.87
CA GLY A 326 -9.81 8.57 -12.35
C GLY A 326 -8.33 8.42 -12.64
N VAL A 327 -7.61 7.90 -11.65
CA VAL A 327 -6.18 7.62 -11.73
C VAL A 327 -5.95 6.12 -11.51
N PRO A 328 -5.10 5.47 -12.32
CA PRO A 328 -4.86 4.03 -12.22
C PRO A 328 -4.43 3.60 -10.83
N GLN A 329 -5.25 2.83 -10.11
CA GLN A 329 -4.90 2.31 -8.79
C GLN A 329 -3.90 1.15 -8.91
N GLY A 330 -2.83 1.20 -8.12
CA GLY A 330 -1.79 0.15 -8.10
C GLY A 330 -0.60 0.43 -9.00
N GLY A 331 -0.60 1.50 -9.78
CA GLY A 331 0.57 2.04 -10.48
C GLY A 331 1.55 2.72 -9.51
N ALA A 332 2.80 2.85 -9.89
CA ALA A 332 3.81 3.49 -9.04
C ALA A 332 3.52 5.00 -8.86
N LEU A 333 3.04 5.69 -9.92
CA LEU A 333 2.75 7.12 -9.90
C LEU A 333 1.53 7.49 -9.05
N SER A 334 0.56 6.59 -8.83
CA SER A 334 -0.66 6.92 -8.09
C SER A 334 -0.40 7.46 -6.68
N CYS A 335 0.66 7.01 -6.03
CA CYS A 335 1.02 7.47 -4.69
C CYS A 335 1.56 8.91 -4.68
N ILE A 336 2.39 9.27 -5.67
CA ILE A 336 2.91 10.63 -5.78
C ILE A 336 1.84 11.61 -6.27
N VAL A 337 0.98 11.19 -7.20
CA VAL A 337 -0.19 11.97 -7.64
C VAL A 337 -1.07 12.33 -6.44
N ALA A 338 -1.35 11.37 -5.57
CA ALA A 338 -2.12 11.64 -4.36
C ALA A 338 -1.45 12.70 -3.47
N ASN A 339 -0.13 12.61 -3.27
CA ASN A 339 0.58 13.58 -2.46
C ASN A 339 0.64 14.96 -3.13
N VAL A 340 0.79 15.03 -4.44
CA VAL A 340 0.84 16.29 -5.20
C VAL A 340 -0.48 17.06 -5.08
N VAL A 341 -1.61 16.42 -5.40
CA VAL A 341 -2.92 17.09 -5.34
C VAL A 341 -3.29 17.46 -3.90
N LEU A 342 -3.17 16.51 -2.99
CA LEU A 342 -3.57 16.76 -1.60
C LEU A 342 -2.61 17.68 -0.84
N ASN A 343 -1.37 17.88 -1.31
CA ASN A 343 -0.47 18.88 -0.73
C ASN A 343 -0.99 20.31 -0.96
N ASP A 344 -1.57 20.58 -2.12
CA ASP A 344 -2.18 21.87 -2.41
C ASP A 344 -3.49 22.08 -1.63
N VAL A 345 -4.26 21.00 -1.46
CA VAL A 345 -5.45 20.98 -0.59
C VAL A 345 -5.10 21.26 0.87
N ASP A 346 -4.06 20.60 1.40
CA ASP A 346 -3.65 20.71 2.81
C ASP A 346 -3.13 22.12 3.15
N LYS A 347 -2.64 22.88 2.17
CA LYS A 347 -2.00 24.19 2.34
C LYS A 347 -2.85 25.16 3.16
N VAL A 348 -4.16 25.14 2.97
CA VAL A 348 -5.10 26.05 3.69
C VAL A 348 -5.17 25.76 5.18
N VAL A 349 -4.76 24.54 5.60
CA VAL A 349 -4.74 24.15 7.01
C VAL A 349 -3.37 24.39 7.62
N VAL A 350 -2.27 24.18 6.86
CA VAL A 350 -0.92 24.13 7.42
C VAL A 350 -0.06 25.38 7.11
N SER A 351 -0.59 26.35 6.34
CA SER A 351 0.15 27.55 5.90
C SER A 351 0.63 28.45 7.04
N GLU A 352 -0.08 28.48 8.16
CA GLU A 352 0.29 29.26 9.34
C GLU A 352 0.79 28.33 10.46
N GLU A 353 1.80 28.77 11.18
CA GLU A 353 2.24 28.08 12.39
C GLU A 353 1.19 28.29 13.50
N ASP A 354 0.59 27.20 13.94
CA ASP A 354 -0.38 27.20 15.03
C ASP A 354 -0.02 26.08 16.01
N PRO A 355 0.52 26.44 17.20
CA PRO A 355 0.94 25.46 18.18
C PRO A 355 -0.21 24.70 18.83
N ASP A 356 -1.44 25.20 18.69
CA ASP A 356 -2.66 24.63 19.27
C ASP A 356 -3.44 23.78 18.25
N ARG A 357 -2.92 23.66 17.02
CA ARG A 357 -3.42 22.80 15.96
C ARG A 357 -2.59 21.52 15.86
N PHE A 358 -3.27 20.43 15.62
CA PHE A 358 -2.71 19.18 15.10
C PHE A 358 -3.37 18.83 13.77
N PHE A 359 -2.57 18.64 12.75
CA PHE A 359 -3.03 18.11 11.46
C PHE A 359 -2.08 16.99 11.02
N VAL A 360 -2.62 15.91 10.49
CA VAL A 360 -1.83 14.85 9.87
C VAL A 360 -2.62 14.18 8.75
N ARG A 361 -1.93 13.89 7.65
CA ARG A 361 -2.49 13.13 6.53
C ARG A 361 -1.70 11.85 6.28
N TYR A 362 -2.42 10.75 6.12
CA TYR A 362 -1.86 9.46 5.73
C TYR A 362 -2.62 8.86 4.53
N GLY A 363 -2.16 9.15 3.31
CA GLY A 363 -2.88 8.87 2.07
C GLY A 363 -4.03 9.85 1.87
N ASP A 364 -5.24 9.34 1.78
CA ASP A 364 -6.50 10.09 1.73
C ASP A 364 -7.16 10.28 3.10
N ASP A 365 -6.68 9.60 4.15
CA ASP A 365 -7.18 9.75 5.51
C ASP A 365 -6.53 10.98 6.20
N ILE A 366 -7.34 11.88 6.75
CA ILE A 366 -6.89 13.04 7.55
C ILE A 366 -7.48 13.02 8.96
N ILE A 367 -6.77 13.67 9.88
CA ILE A 367 -7.28 14.08 11.19
C ILE A 367 -6.81 15.50 11.48
N LEU A 368 -7.75 16.34 11.88
CA LEU A 368 -7.53 17.70 12.35
C LEU A 368 -7.96 17.79 13.81
N ALA A 369 -7.13 18.37 14.66
CA ALA A 369 -7.49 18.68 16.03
C ALA A 369 -7.05 20.09 16.43
N HIS A 370 -7.78 20.73 17.31
CA HIS A 370 -7.48 22.06 17.82
C HIS A 370 -7.97 22.21 19.27
N THR A 371 -7.32 23.04 20.06
CA THR A 371 -7.77 23.34 21.45
C THR A 371 -8.96 24.30 21.50
N ASP A 372 -9.21 25.05 20.43
CA ASP A 372 -10.35 25.96 20.25
C ASP A 372 -11.35 25.35 19.25
N TYR A 373 -12.65 25.34 19.62
CA TYR A 373 -13.72 24.77 18.79
C TYR A 373 -13.94 25.54 17.49
N ASP A 374 -14.03 26.88 17.60
CA ASP A 374 -14.33 27.73 16.45
C ASP A 374 -13.20 27.71 15.42
N LYS A 375 -11.96 27.65 15.90
CA LYS A 375 -10.78 27.46 15.06
C LYS A 375 -10.81 26.08 14.36
N CYS A 376 -11.17 25.03 15.08
CA CYS A 376 -11.32 23.70 14.50
C CYS A 376 -12.38 23.68 13.38
N CYS A 377 -13.51 24.37 13.59
CA CYS A 377 -14.56 24.53 12.57
C CYS A 377 -14.02 25.30 11.36
N GLN A 378 -13.41 26.47 11.56
CA GLN A 378 -12.88 27.32 10.48
C GLN A 378 -11.85 26.58 9.63
N LEU A 379 -10.93 25.84 10.24
CA LEU A 379 -9.91 25.07 9.53
C LEU A 379 -10.53 23.92 8.72
N MET A 380 -11.54 23.22 9.28
CA MET A 380 -12.22 22.15 8.56
C MET A 380 -13.06 22.69 7.40
N ASP A 381 -13.73 23.82 7.57
CA ASP A 381 -14.48 24.50 6.50
C ASP A 381 -13.54 24.97 5.38
N ALA A 382 -12.37 25.51 5.72
CA ALA A 382 -11.34 25.86 4.75
C ALA A 382 -10.83 24.63 3.98
N TYR A 383 -10.60 23.52 4.68
CA TYR A 383 -10.18 22.27 4.06
C TYR A 383 -11.23 21.74 3.06
N VAL A 384 -12.50 21.74 3.47
CA VAL A 384 -13.63 21.32 2.61
C VAL A 384 -13.72 22.18 1.36
N LYS A 385 -13.67 23.51 1.49
CA LYS A 385 -13.67 24.44 0.34
C LYS A 385 -12.46 24.18 -0.59
N SER A 386 -11.31 23.83 -0.02
CA SER A 386 -10.14 23.46 -0.81
C SER A 386 -10.35 22.14 -1.55
N LEU A 387 -11.00 21.14 -0.94
CA LEU A 387 -11.39 19.90 -1.64
C LEU A 387 -12.33 20.21 -2.83
N GLU A 388 -13.34 21.03 -2.62
CA GLU A 388 -14.30 21.44 -3.66
C GLU A 388 -13.59 22.16 -4.83
N ALA A 389 -12.68 23.08 -4.54
CA ALA A 389 -11.87 23.76 -5.53
C ALA A 389 -10.96 22.82 -6.34
N HIS A 390 -10.58 21.67 -5.77
CA HIS A 390 -9.82 20.62 -6.45
C HIS A 390 -10.70 19.51 -7.05
N HIS A 391 -12.00 19.73 -7.17
CA HIS A 391 -12.98 18.79 -7.71
C HIS A 391 -13.06 17.44 -6.95
N LEU A 392 -12.78 17.45 -5.65
CA LEU A 392 -12.75 16.26 -4.81
C LEU A 392 -14.00 16.13 -3.93
N PRO A 393 -14.96 15.27 -4.28
CA PRO A 393 -16.13 15.02 -3.46
C PRO A 393 -15.75 14.31 -2.16
N TYR A 394 -16.31 14.75 -1.07
CA TYR A 394 -16.10 14.18 0.26
C TYR A 394 -17.39 13.53 0.81
N HIS A 395 -17.26 12.71 1.83
CA HIS A 395 -18.43 12.19 2.54
C HIS A 395 -19.09 13.31 3.32
N PRO A 396 -20.45 13.44 3.26
CA PRO A 396 -21.15 14.55 3.86
C PRO A 396 -20.92 14.59 5.37
N PHE A 397 -20.79 15.81 5.89
CA PHE A 397 -20.87 16.08 7.31
C PHE A 397 -22.34 16.18 7.68
N ALA A 398 -22.74 15.48 8.74
CA ALA A 398 -24.06 15.68 9.28
C ALA A 398 -23.95 16.47 10.58
N PRO A 399 -24.92 17.39 10.81
CA PRO A 399 -24.99 18.13 12.05
C PRO A 399 -25.08 17.14 13.23
N LEU A 400 -24.26 17.36 14.25
CA LEU A 400 -24.24 16.50 15.44
C LEU A 400 -25.63 16.39 16.08
N GLU A 401 -26.42 17.45 15.99
CA GLU A 401 -27.77 17.54 16.55
C GLU A 401 -28.75 16.49 15.99
N GLU A 402 -28.61 16.14 14.72
CA GLU A 402 -29.45 15.11 14.07
C GLU A 402 -29.16 13.68 14.59
N PHE A 403 -28.06 13.51 15.29
CA PHE A 403 -27.61 12.21 15.81
C PHE A 403 -27.73 12.09 17.34
N LYS A 404 -28.36 13.04 18.00
CA LYS A 404 -28.57 13.01 19.44
C LYS A 404 -29.84 12.22 19.79
N ASP A 405 -29.72 11.36 20.82
CA ASP A 405 -30.83 10.76 21.54
C ASP A 405 -30.68 11.18 22.99
N GLY A 406 -31.39 12.25 23.36
CA GLY A 406 -31.17 12.95 24.63
C GLY A 406 -29.76 13.53 24.71
N ALA A 407 -29.03 13.19 25.76
CA ALA A 407 -27.64 13.63 25.96
C ALA A 407 -26.59 12.74 25.25
N LYS A 408 -27.00 11.67 24.54
CA LYS A 408 -26.07 10.72 23.95
C LYS A 408 -26.00 10.86 22.43
N ILE A 409 -24.80 10.81 21.89
CA ILE A 409 -24.58 10.67 20.46
C ILE A 409 -24.84 9.23 20.05
N THR A 410 -25.65 9.04 19.01
CA THR A 410 -25.99 7.72 18.49
C THR A 410 -24.79 7.07 17.80
N LYS A 411 -24.83 5.74 17.74
CA LYS A 411 -23.79 4.98 17.00
C LYS A 411 -23.71 5.40 15.53
N ALA A 412 -24.81 5.84 14.92
CA ALA A 412 -24.86 6.27 13.52
C ALA A 412 -23.89 7.41 13.23
N TYR A 413 -23.74 8.37 14.14
CA TYR A 413 -22.74 9.43 14.01
C TYR A 413 -21.30 8.88 13.97
N TRP A 414 -20.97 7.97 14.89
CA TRP A 414 -19.62 7.40 14.96
C TRP A 414 -19.29 6.48 13.79
N ASP A 415 -20.31 5.94 13.12
CA ASP A 415 -20.14 5.14 11.90
C ASP A 415 -20.01 6.01 10.64
N MET A 416 -20.26 7.33 10.73
CA MET A 416 -20.01 8.28 9.64
C MET A 416 -18.52 8.39 9.33
N LYS A 417 -18.21 8.69 8.08
CA LYS A 417 -16.84 8.80 7.61
C LYS A 417 -16.26 10.20 7.79
N SER A 418 -17.05 11.23 7.52
CA SER A 418 -16.71 12.61 7.86
C SER A 418 -17.47 13.03 9.10
N LYS A 419 -16.84 13.78 9.99
CA LYS A 419 -17.41 14.24 11.26
C LYS A 419 -17.06 15.69 11.51
N SER A 420 -18.07 16.50 11.77
CA SER A 420 -17.91 17.86 12.29
C SER A 420 -17.13 17.86 13.60
N PRO A 421 -16.50 18.96 14.00
CA PRO A 421 -15.73 19.02 15.23
C PRO A 421 -16.51 18.53 16.45
N TYR A 422 -15.92 17.61 17.20
CA TYR A 422 -16.45 17.06 18.45
C TYR A 422 -15.36 17.07 19.54
N LEU A 423 -15.79 17.10 20.80
CA LEU A 423 -14.88 17.08 21.95
C LEU A 423 -14.20 15.71 22.07
N TRP A 424 -12.87 15.69 22.11
CA TRP A 424 -12.10 14.50 22.44
C TRP A 424 -11.82 14.45 23.93
N GLY A 425 -12.68 13.79 24.66
CA GLY A 425 -12.62 13.80 26.12
C GLY A 425 -13.73 13.00 26.78
N PRO A 426 -13.78 13.04 28.12
CA PRO A 426 -14.90 12.54 28.85
C PRO A 426 -16.07 13.55 28.73
N GLY A 427 -17.25 13.07 28.56
CA GLY A 427 -18.44 13.94 28.54
C GLY A 427 -19.67 13.25 27.99
N GLU A 428 -20.84 13.82 28.36
CA GLU A 428 -22.10 13.45 27.75
C GLU A 428 -22.34 14.34 26.51
N GLY A 429 -22.95 13.78 25.50
CA GLY A 429 -23.43 14.52 24.36
C GLY A 429 -22.42 14.64 23.22
N ASN A 430 -21.51 15.61 23.23
CA ASN A 430 -20.66 15.95 22.09
C ASN A 430 -19.21 15.41 22.20
N ALA A 431 -18.97 14.42 23.04
CA ALA A 431 -17.64 13.92 23.34
C ALA A 431 -17.41 12.48 22.90
N SER A 432 -16.22 12.20 22.43
CA SER A 432 -15.73 10.84 22.25
C SER A 432 -14.48 10.60 23.08
N GLU A 433 -14.45 9.51 23.81
CA GLU A 433 -13.24 9.11 24.53
C GLU A 433 -12.14 8.59 23.58
N TRP A 434 -12.50 8.04 22.43
CA TRP A 434 -11.61 7.38 21.50
C TRP A 434 -11.68 7.97 20.11
N ILE A 435 -10.53 8.23 19.52
CA ILE A 435 -10.37 8.59 18.12
C ILE A 435 -9.79 7.42 17.37
N GLY A 436 -10.36 7.12 16.21
CA GLY A 436 -9.87 6.06 15.33
C GLY A 436 -9.14 6.60 14.10
N PHE A 437 -7.83 6.33 13.96
CA PHE A 437 -7.04 6.74 12.81
C PHE A 437 -6.11 5.62 12.32
N VAL A 438 -5.98 5.44 11.00
CA VAL A 438 -5.08 4.48 10.32
C VAL A 438 -5.02 3.08 10.95
N GLY A 439 -6.14 2.60 11.48
CA GLY A 439 -6.27 1.26 12.06
C GLY A 439 -5.97 1.16 13.55
N TYR A 440 -5.74 2.29 14.21
CA TYR A 440 -5.57 2.41 15.66
C TYR A 440 -6.69 3.24 16.28
N GLU A 441 -6.78 3.20 17.60
CA GLU A 441 -7.63 4.07 18.40
C GLU A 441 -6.81 4.65 19.55
N VAL A 442 -6.95 5.95 19.77
CA VAL A 442 -6.28 6.71 20.84
C VAL A 442 -7.32 7.29 21.76
N ARG A 443 -7.19 7.05 23.06
CA ARG A 443 -8.06 7.62 24.08
C ARG A 443 -7.53 8.98 24.52
N TYR A 444 -8.41 9.88 24.93
CA TYR A 444 -8.04 11.20 25.48
C TYR A 444 -7.09 11.11 26.69
N THR A 445 -7.03 9.96 27.38
CA THR A 445 -6.06 9.69 28.47
C THR A 445 -4.68 9.28 27.94
N GLY A 446 -4.53 9.17 26.61
CA GLY A 446 -3.32 8.73 25.95
C GLY A 446 -3.15 7.21 25.85
N GLU A 447 -4.14 6.42 26.24
CA GLU A 447 -4.16 4.98 25.97
C GLU A 447 -4.33 4.74 24.46
N MET A 448 -3.55 3.81 23.91
CA MET A 448 -3.63 3.45 22.50
C MET A 448 -3.96 1.96 22.35
N ARG A 449 -4.76 1.62 21.32
CA ARG A 449 -5.09 0.23 21.00
C ARG A 449 -5.23 0.03 19.49
N ILE A 450 -5.14 -1.21 19.04
CA ILE A 450 -5.46 -1.57 17.65
C ILE A 450 -6.98 -1.63 17.52
N ARG A 451 -7.53 -0.99 16.47
CA ARG A 451 -8.97 -1.01 16.16
C ARG A 451 -9.45 -2.45 15.98
N GLN A 452 -10.59 -2.81 16.58
CA GLN A 452 -11.13 -4.18 16.55
C GLN A 452 -11.27 -4.72 15.11
N SER A 453 -11.78 -3.92 14.18
CA SER A 453 -11.90 -4.31 12.77
C SER A 453 -10.56 -4.66 12.10
N THR A 454 -9.47 -4.03 12.55
CA THR A 454 -8.11 -4.34 12.09
C THR A 454 -7.63 -5.68 12.68
N LEU A 455 -7.93 -5.96 13.93
CA LEU A 455 -7.66 -7.26 14.56
C LEU A 455 -8.42 -8.37 13.85
N ASP A 456 -9.70 -8.18 13.57
CA ASP A 456 -10.56 -9.16 12.90
C ASP A 456 -10.05 -9.48 11.49
N LYS A 457 -9.61 -8.46 10.73
CA LYS A 457 -8.93 -8.67 9.44
C LYS A 457 -7.65 -9.52 9.58
N LYS A 458 -6.89 -9.35 10.66
CA LYS A 458 -5.68 -10.15 10.93
C LYS A 458 -6.02 -11.57 11.35
N PHE A 459 -7.02 -11.77 12.19
CA PHE A 459 -7.55 -13.09 12.52
C PHE A 459 -8.05 -13.81 11.26
N GLY A 460 -8.81 -13.13 10.42
CA GLY A 460 -9.27 -13.64 9.13
C GLY A 460 -8.11 -14.05 8.20
N ALA A 461 -7.06 -13.23 8.12
CA ALA A 461 -5.87 -13.54 7.33
C ALA A 461 -5.11 -14.78 7.84
N ILE A 462 -4.97 -14.92 9.17
CA ILE A 462 -4.38 -16.12 9.79
C ILE A 462 -5.22 -17.36 9.46
N ASN A 463 -6.55 -17.23 9.59
CA ASN A 463 -7.47 -18.34 9.31
C ASN A 463 -7.43 -18.74 7.82
N LYS A 464 -7.43 -17.76 6.91
CA LYS A 464 -7.30 -18.01 5.48
C LYS A 464 -6.01 -18.76 5.15
N LYS A 465 -4.88 -18.33 5.73
CA LYS A 465 -3.59 -19.01 5.52
C LYS A 465 -3.59 -20.44 6.08
N TYR A 466 -4.22 -20.66 7.22
CA TYR A 466 -4.42 -21.99 7.78
C TYR A 466 -5.15 -22.92 6.80
N HIS A 467 -6.26 -22.45 6.22
CA HIS A 467 -7.02 -23.25 5.24
C HIS A 467 -6.24 -23.46 3.94
N GLU A 468 -5.54 -22.47 3.42
CA GLU A 468 -4.67 -22.61 2.24
C GLU A 468 -3.59 -23.68 2.46
N CYS A 469 -3.05 -23.78 3.67
CA CYS A 469 -2.06 -24.79 4.03
C CYS A 469 -2.62 -26.21 4.01
N ILE A 470 -3.89 -26.38 4.40
CA ILE A 470 -4.53 -27.71 4.40
C ILE A 470 -4.91 -28.15 2.97
N LEU A 471 -5.36 -27.21 2.12
CA LEU A 471 -5.87 -27.52 0.78
C LEU A 471 -4.78 -27.77 -0.27
N ASN A 472 -3.58 -27.24 -0.08
CA ASN A 472 -2.49 -27.28 -1.08
C ASN A 472 -1.44 -28.35 -0.79
N ASP A 473 -1.81 -29.41 -0.08
CA ASP A 473 -0.90 -30.44 0.36
C ASP A 473 -0.74 -31.53 -0.72
N THR A 474 0.49 -31.75 -1.18
CA THR A 474 0.88 -32.93 -1.94
C THR A 474 1.90 -33.71 -1.09
N PRO A 475 1.68 -34.99 -0.80
CA PRO A 475 2.53 -35.82 0.09
C PRO A 475 4.02 -35.76 -0.27
N ASN A 476 4.37 -35.77 -1.54
CA ASN A 476 5.75 -35.82 -2.04
C ASN A 476 6.59 -34.55 -1.79
N ASN A 477 6.04 -33.51 -1.13
CA ASN A 477 6.73 -32.23 -0.93
C ASN A 477 6.60 -31.66 0.50
N PHE A 478 6.35 -32.53 1.51
CA PHE A 478 6.12 -32.10 2.90
C PHE A 478 7.22 -31.19 3.45
N HIS A 479 8.48 -31.51 3.23
CA HIS A 479 9.58 -30.70 3.73
C HIS A 479 9.61 -29.29 3.09
N ARG A 480 9.35 -29.20 1.79
CA ARG A 480 9.19 -27.91 1.08
C ARG A 480 7.94 -27.17 1.52
N PHE A 481 6.86 -27.89 1.76
CA PHE A 481 5.61 -27.36 2.29
C PHE A 481 5.83 -26.75 3.68
N MET A 482 6.46 -27.47 4.62
CA MET A 482 6.77 -26.99 5.96
C MET A 482 7.70 -25.77 5.93
N GLN A 483 8.72 -25.75 5.09
CA GLN A 483 9.59 -24.58 4.91
C GLN A 483 8.83 -23.36 4.34
N SER A 484 7.97 -23.58 3.34
CA SER A 484 7.16 -22.52 2.73
C SER A 484 6.16 -21.94 3.73
N ASN A 485 5.49 -22.78 4.49
CA ASN A 485 4.51 -22.38 5.50
C ASN A 485 5.17 -21.72 6.71
N ARG A 486 6.34 -22.17 7.14
CA ARG A 486 7.16 -21.51 8.15
C ARG A 486 7.50 -20.07 7.73
N ARG A 487 7.84 -19.84 6.46
CA ARG A 487 8.10 -18.49 5.92
C ARG A 487 6.83 -17.65 5.86
N LYS A 488 5.69 -18.21 5.47
CA LYS A 488 4.39 -17.49 5.40
C LYS A 488 3.89 -17.14 6.80
N ILE A 489 3.98 -18.04 7.75
CA ILE A 489 3.63 -17.81 9.17
C ILE A 489 4.58 -16.78 9.78
N SER A 490 5.87 -16.87 9.51
CA SER A 490 6.86 -15.87 9.93
C SER A 490 6.58 -14.49 9.33
N GLY A 491 6.15 -14.42 8.06
CA GLY A 491 5.73 -13.16 7.41
C GLY A 491 4.50 -12.53 8.06
N LEU A 492 3.50 -13.35 8.42
CA LEU A 492 2.33 -12.91 9.19
C LEU A 492 2.73 -12.42 10.59
N ASN A 493 3.61 -13.15 11.27
CA ASN A 493 4.14 -12.75 12.57
C ASN A 493 4.92 -11.43 12.49
N SER A 494 5.75 -11.26 11.47
CA SER A 494 6.47 -10.00 11.23
C SER A 494 5.51 -8.84 10.97
N SER A 495 4.42 -9.06 10.24
CA SER A 495 3.38 -8.04 10.03
C SER A 495 2.66 -7.67 11.32
N LEU A 496 2.32 -8.65 12.15
CA LEU A 496 1.72 -8.44 13.47
C LEU A 496 2.70 -7.73 14.42
N SER A 497 3.97 -8.14 14.41
CA SER A 497 5.03 -7.49 15.22
C SER A 497 5.27 -6.05 14.79
N LYS A 498 5.14 -5.71 13.51
CA LYS A 498 5.24 -4.31 13.03
C LYS A 498 4.06 -3.48 13.48
N MET A 499 2.85 -4.02 13.45
CA MET A 499 1.69 -3.34 14.04
C MET A 499 1.86 -3.18 15.55
N ALA A 500 2.49 -4.16 16.19
CA ALA A 500 2.84 -4.15 17.59
C ALA A 500 4.10 -3.32 17.92
N ALA A 501 4.77 -2.68 16.99
CA ALA A 501 6.00 -1.92 17.22
C ALA A 501 5.79 -0.46 17.67
N LEU A 502 4.57 -0.03 17.91
CA LEU A 502 4.31 1.12 18.80
C LEU A 502 5.04 0.86 20.13
N LYS A 503 5.74 1.83 20.69
CA LYS A 503 6.54 1.66 21.93
C LYS A 503 5.72 1.02 23.03
N SER A 504 6.36 0.20 23.84
CA SER A 504 5.78 -0.73 24.82
C SER A 504 4.78 -0.16 25.84
N SER A 505 4.76 1.15 26.05
CA SER A 505 3.83 1.86 26.93
C SER A 505 2.40 2.05 26.38
N CYS A 506 2.14 1.62 25.13
CA CYS A 506 0.98 2.06 24.36
C CYS A 506 0.04 0.92 23.94
N TYR A 507 0.17 -0.29 24.52
CA TYR A 507 -0.64 -1.44 24.11
C TYR A 507 -1.67 -1.88 25.13
N SER A 508 -2.81 -2.30 24.61
CA SER A 508 -3.61 -3.28 25.30
C SER A 508 -2.90 -4.64 25.28
N LEU A 509 -2.20 -4.97 26.35
CA LEU A 509 -1.53 -6.26 26.55
C LEU A 509 -2.49 -7.44 26.32
N SER A 510 -3.78 -7.26 26.62
CA SER A 510 -4.85 -8.22 26.40
C SER A 510 -5.06 -8.53 24.92
N GLN A 511 -5.06 -7.51 24.02
CA GLN A 511 -5.18 -7.72 22.58
C GLN A 511 -4.02 -8.52 22.02
N MET A 512 -2.80 -8.22 22.46
CA MET A 512 -1.60 -8.93 22.01
C MET A 512 -1.58 -10.38 22.49
N LYS A 513 -1.96 -10.63 23.75
CA LYS A 513 -2.08 -11.97 24.30
C LYS A 513 -3.17 -12.80 23.60
N SER A 514 -4.28 -12.15 23.24
CA SER A 514 -5.37 -12.79 22.48
C SER A 514 -4.94 -13.19 21.08
N LEU A 515 -4.25 -12.28 20.38
CA LEU A 515 -3.75 -12.54 19.03
C LEU A 515 -2.70 -13.67 19.01
N ASP A 516 -1.78 -13.68 19.98
CA ASP A 516 -0.75 -14.71 20.08
C ASP A 516 -1.35 -16.09 20.45
N ARG A 517 -2.30 -16.14 21.38
CA ARG A 517 -3.05 -17.37 21.68
C ARG A 517 -3.79 -17.92 20.45
N TYR A 518 -4.46 -17.06 19.70
CA TYR A 518 -5.16 -17.49 18.48
C TYR A 518 -4.18 -18.04 17.43
N ARG A 519 -3.06 -17.36 17.23
CA ARG A 519 -1.98 -17.79 16.33
C ARG A 519 -1.44 -19.16 16.72
N LEU A 520 -1.07 -19.34 17.98
CA LEU A 520 -0.53 -20.62 18.51
C LEU A 520 -1.54 -21.75 18.35
N HIS A 521 -2.80 -21.50 18.70
CA HIS A 521 -3.88 -22.48 18.53
C HIS A 521 -4.03 -22.93 17.05
N LYS A 522 -3.97 -21.99 16.08
CA LYS A 522 -4.05 -22.33 14.66
C LYS A 522 -2.84 -23.12 14.17
N ILE A 523 -1.64 -22.81 14.67
CA ILE A 523 -0.42 -23.55 14.36
C ILE A 523 -0.51 -24.98 14.90
N GLU A 524 -0.90 -25.16 16.16
CA GLU A 524 -1.08 -26.48 16.76
C GLU A 524 -2.14 -27.33 16.04
N LYS A 525 -3.29 -26.70 15.71
CA LYS A 525 -4.35 -27.37 14.95
C LYS A 525 -3.88 -27.79 13.56
N LEU A 526 -3.07 -26.95 12.88
CA LEU A 526 -2.47 -27.29 11.60
C LEU A 526 -1.51 -28.47 11.73
N GLN A 527 -0.64 -28.44 12.76
CA GLN A 527 0.30 -29.52 13.03
C GLN A 527 -0.40 -30.86 13.26
N ARG A 528 -1.44 -30.87 14.11
CA ARG A 528 -2.22 -32.10 14.38
C ARG A 528 -2.85 -32.67 13.10
N LYS A 529 -3.46 -31.80 12.26
CA LYS A 529 -4.07 -32.23 11.00
C LYS A 529 -3.05 -32.77 9.99
N LEU A 530 -1.88 -32.13 9.88
CA LEU A 530 -0.83 -32.57 8.99
C LEU A 530 -0.20 -33.89 9.48
N THR A 531 0.03 -34.03 10.79
CA THR A 531 0.55 -35.26 11.37
C THR A 531 -0.41 -36.43 11.16
N ALA A 532 -1.74 -36.19 11.33
CA ALA A 532 -2.75 -37.22 11.09
C ALA A 532 -2.75 -37.65 9.62
N LYS A 533 -2.78 -36.72 8.68
CA LYS A 533 -2.75 -36.99 7.25
C LYS A 533 -1.50 -37.75 6.82
N PHE A 534 -0.31 -37.34 7.32
CA PHE A 534 0.94 -38.04 7.04
C PHE A 534 1.00 -39.43 7.63
N ARG A 535 0.40 -39.62 8.80
CA ARG A 535 0.28 -40.94 9.40
C ARG A 535 -0.57 -41.88 8.55
N ASP A 536 -1.68 -41.33 8.05
CA ASP A 536 -2.60 -42.07 7.17
C ASP A 536 -1.91 -42.41 5.83
N ASP A 537 -1.27 -41.41 5.19
CA ASP A 537 -0.51 -41.59 3.94
C ASP A 537 0.69 -42.57 4.12
N ALA A 538 1.37 -42.55 5.28
CA ALA A 538 2.48 -43.47 5.58
C ALA A 538 1.99 -44.89 5.81
N ILE A 539 0.83 -45.08 6.44
CA ILE A 539 0.20 -46.39 6.61
C ILE A 539 -0.19 -46.98 5.25
N GLU A 540 -0.77 -46.14 4.35
CA GLU A 540 -1.14 -46.56 2.99
C GLU A 540 0.09 -46.94 2.14
N ASN A 541 1.23 -46.23 2.28
CA ASN A 541 2.42 -46.40 1.47
C ASN A 541 3.52 -47.26 2.13
N CYS A 542 3.28 -47.83 3.31
CA CYS A 542 4.24 -48.63 4.09
C CYS A 542 5.59 -47.93 4.37
N GLU A 543 5.61 -46.61 4.51
CA GLU A 543 6.81 -45.82 4.83
C GLU A 543 6.95 -45.59 6.33
N GLU A 544 8.12 -45.87 6.89
CA GLU A 544 8.47 -45.59 8.28
C GLU A 544 8.85 -44.11 8.43
N ILE A 545 7.95 -43.28 8.96
CA ILE A 545 8.18 -41.84 9.18
C ILE A 545 8.61 -41.61 10.64
N ASP A 546 9.81 -41.07 10.84
CA ASP A 546 10.30 -40.61 12.13
C ASP A 546 9.54 -39.37 12.63
N LEU A 547 8.41 -39.61 13.29
CA LEU A 547 7.55 -38.58 13.86
C LEU A 547 8.26 -37.72 14.92
N ALA A 548 9.33 -38.20 15.54
CA ALA A 548 10.09 -37.47 16.54
C ALA A 548 10.87 -36.30 15.93
N LYS A 549 11.37 -36.43 14.70
CA LYS A 549 12.03 -35.33 13.98
C LYS A 549 11.06 -34.19 13.58
N LEU A 550 9.80 -34.51 13.40
CA LEU A 550 8.73 -33.54 13.15
C LEU A 550 8.47 -32.63 14.37
N PHE A 551 8.54 -33.17 15.58
CA PHE A 551 8.30 -32.43 16.83
C PHE A 551 9.48 -31.56 17.27
N VAL A 552 10.73 -31.96 17.00
CA VAL A 552 11.94 -31.21 17.39
C VAL A 552 12.08 -29.88 16.65
N THR A 553 11.66 -29.82 15.38
CA THR A 553 11.70 -28.58 14.60
C THR A 553 10.68 -27.53 15.05
N ASN A 554 9.68 -27.91 15.82
CA ASN A 554 8.58 -27.08 16.27
C ASN A 554 8.84 -26.33 17.59
N LYS A 555 9.69 -26.83 18.48
CA LYS A 555 10.15 -26.10 19.68
C LYS A 555 10.94 -24.82 19.30
N ALA A 556 11.65 -24.85 18.17
CA ALA A 556 12.38 -23.66 17.67
C ALA A 556 11.47 -22.62 17.02
N ALA A 557 10.33 -23.01 16.44
CA ALA A 557 9.36 -22.10 15.82
C ALA A 557 8.46 -21.39 16.84
N SER A 558 8.20 -22.01 18.00
CA SER A 558 7.45 -21.38 19.11
C SER A 558 8.28 -20.36 19.90
N ARG A 559 9.60 -20.35 19.71
CA ARG A 559 10.53 -19.39 20.30
C ARG A 559 11.02 -18.39 19.24
N ASP A 560 10.12 -17.62 18.65
CA ASP A 560 10.53 -16.37 18.01
C ASP A 560 10.88 -15.37 19.13
N LYS A 561 12.16 -15.39 19.50
CA LYS A 561 12.73 -14.62 20.62
C LYS A 561 12.38 -13.13 20.56
N SER A 562 12.14 -12.57 19.34
CA SER A 562 11.84 -11.15 19.18
C SER A 562 10.46 -10.76 19.71
N PHE A 563 9.44 -11.62 19.54
CA PHE A 563 8.09 -11.34 20.00
C PHE A 563 7.94 -11.61 21.50
N TYR A 564 8.49 -12.74 21.98
CA TYR A 564 8.52 -13.05 23.42
C TYR A 564 9.35 -12.06 24.23
N TRP A 565 10.44 -11.54 23.65
CA TRP A 565 11.28 -10.54 24.30
C TRP A 565 10.50 -9.22 24.50
N LYS A 566 9.77 -8.78 23.49
CA LYS A 566 8.92 -7.58 23.57
C LYS A 566 7.77 -7.74 24.55
N LEU A 567 7.12 -8.90 24.60
CA LEU A 567 6.08 -9.18 25.61
C LEU A 567 6.66 -9.18 27.04
N ARG A 568 7.90 -9.64 27.22
CA ARG A 568 8.59 -9.67 28.52
C ARG A 568 9.04 -8.28 28.96
N GLU A 569 9.46 -7.42 28.04
CA GLU A 569 9.75 -6.00 28.33
C GLU A 569 8.47 -5.24 28.72
N ILE A 570 7.37 -5.47 28.01
CA ILE A 570 6.07 -4.87 28.32
C ILE A 570 5.61 -5.29 29.73
N SER A 571 5.76 -6.57 30.09
CA SER A 571 5.36 -7.06 31.42
C SER A 571 6.26 -6.56 32.55
N LYS A 572 7.51 -6.21 32.29
CA LYS A 572 8.43 -5.65 33.28
C LYS A 572 8.23 -4.16 33.54
N ASN A 573 7.69 -3.44 32.54
CA ASN A 573 7.46 -1.99 32.65
C ASN A 573 6.05 -1.66 33.18
N GLN A 574 5.21 -2.65 33.50
CA GLN A 574 3.87 -2.49 34.09
C GLN A 574 3.79 -3.01 35.55
N GLY A 575 4.88 -3.45 36.15
CA GLY A 575 5.10 -3.71 37.56
C GLY A 575 6.03 -2.62 38.11
#